data_9dd989f245f2268d5f5ad61f29016217
#
_entry.id   9dd989f245f2268d5f5ad61f29016217
#
_cell.length_a   1.000
_cell.length_b   1.000
_cell.length_c   1.000
_cell.angle_alpha   90.00
_cell.angle_beta   90.00
_cell.angle_gamma   90.00
#
_symmetry.space_group_name_H-M   'P 1'
#
loop_
_entity.id
_entity.type
_entity.pdbx_description
1 polymer ?
#
loop_
_entity_poly.entity_id
_entity_poly.type
_entity_poly.pdbx_seq_one_letter_code
_entity_poly.pdbx_strand_id
1 'polypeptide(L)'
;MQRNVEKTLRLYNGISIPSIGFGTWQIPPFSTAKCVRNAVKAGYRNFDTAEGYMNEKGLGDGLRQAMEETGVKREDLFVSTKVWNSHRGYDKTMQAFEASMKKLGLEYLDLYLIHWPAVSRWHDDWRQINRSTWRAFEQLYKEGRIKAIGVSNFLAHHVQALTEDSEIKPMVNQIEYHPGFGQVESAAYCQQNGIVVEAL
;
A
#
# COMPACT_ATOMS: atom_id res chain seq x y z
N MET A 1 25.49 -7.18 -18.24
CA MET A 1 25.13 -8.24 -17.28
C MET A 1 23.76 -7.88 -16.69
N GLN A 2 22.68 -8.39 -17.27
CA GLN A 2 21.33 -8.18 -16.73
C GLN A 2 21.24 -8.97 -15.42
N ARG A 3 21.18 -8.28 -14.30
CA ARG A 3 20.82 -8.91 -13.03
C ARG A 3 19.30 -9.14 -13.05
N ASN A 4 18.93 -10.35 -13.39
CA ASN A 4 17.57 -10.86 -13.23
C ASN A 4 17.30 -11.02 -11.73
N VAL A 5 16.72 -10.03 -11.06
CA VAL A 5 16.53 -10.05 -9.60
C VAL A 5 15.17 -9.54 -9.16
N GLU A 6 14.15 -9.62 -9.94
CA GLU A 6 12.83 -9.41 -9.37
C GLU A 6 12.11 -10.74 -9.16
N LYS A 7 12.37 -11.36 -7.99
CA LYS A 7 11.40 -12.30 -7.46
C LYS A 7 10.13 -11.52 -7.18
N THR A 8 9.03 -11.93 -7.78
CA THR A 8 7.70 -11.38 -7.51
C THR A 8 6.91 -12.39 -6.69
N LEU A 9 6.01 -11.87 -5.85
CA LEU A 9 4.97 -12.66 -5.20
C LEU A 9 3.66 -12.41 -5.95
N ARG A 10 2.88 -13.46 -6.15
CA ARG A 10 1.59 -13.35 -6.84
C ARG A 10 0.47 -13.21 -5.81
N LEU A 11 -0.28 -12.12 -5.89
CA LEU A 11 -1.50 -11.92 -5.14
C LEU A 11 -2.61 -12.85 -5.67
N TYR A 12 -3.62 -13.18 -4.86
CA TYR A 12 -4.66 -14.12 -5.26
C TYR A 12 -5.51 -13.62 -6.46
N ASN A 13 -5.54 -12.31 -6.73
CA ASN A 13 -6.19 -11.72 -7.91
C ASN A 13 -5.31 -11.77 -9.18
N GLY A 14 -4.13 -12.37 -9.10
CA GLY A 14 -3.20 -12.52 -10.22
C GLY A 14 -2.18 -11.40 -10.41
N ILE A 15 -2.29 -10.29 -9.68
CA ILE A 15 -1.31 -9.20 -9.71
C ILE A 15 0.00 -9.67 -9.07
N SER A 16 1.12 -9.29 -9.67
CA SER A 16 2.46 -9.57 -9.14
C SER A 16 3.01 -8.36 -8.41
N ILE A 17 3.44 -8.55 -7.16
CA ILE A 17 4.13 -7.56 -6.35
C ILE A 17 5.63 -7.88 -6.29
N PRO A 18 6.54 -6.95 -6.60
CA PRO A 18 7.98 -7.16 -6.43
C PRO A 18 8.32 -7.44 -4.95
N SER A 19 9.14 -8.46 -4.70
CA SER A 19 9.45 -8.92 -3.33
C SER A 19 10.33 -7.97 -2.52
N ILE A 20 10.95 -6.98 -3.18
CA ILE A 20 11.74 -5.95 -2.53
C ILE A 20 11.15 -4.59 -2.88
N GLY A 21 10.78 -3.83 -1.85
CA GLY A 21 10.23 -2.48 -1.97
C GLY A 21 11.16 -1.39 -1.43
N PHE A 22 10.91 -0.18 -1.87
CA PHE A 22 11.53 1.05 -1.36
C PHE A 22 10.49 1.85 -0.59
N GLY A 23 10.59 1.86 0.75
CA GLY A 23 9.73 2.63 1.63
C GLY A 23 10.18 4.09 1.75
N THR A 24 9.21 5.00 1.82
CA THR A 24 9.49 6.45 1.96
C THR A 24 9.23 7.00 3.37
N TRP A 25 8.92 6.15 4.33
CA TRP A 25 8.77 6.56 5.73
C TRP A 25 9.99 7.34 6.22
N GLN A 26 9.77 8.48 6.87
CA GLN A 26 10.80 9.40 7.38
C GLN A 26 11.72 10.04 6.33
N ILE A 27 11.50 9.83 5.04
CA ILE A 27 12.22 10.61 4.02
C ILE A 27 11.59 12.01 3.95
N PRO A 28 12.38 13.08 4.19
CA PRO A 28 11.86 14.43 4.13
C PRO A 28 11.28 14.77 2.75
N PRO A 29 10.14 15.52 2.70
CA PRO A 29 9.47 15.81 1.43
C PRO A 29 10.38 16.43 0.35
N PHE A 30 11.31 17.29 0.74
CA PHE A 30 12.24 17.96 -0.18
C PHE A 30 13.31 17.04 -0.77
N SER A 31 13.57 15.88 -0.18
CA SER A 31 14.57 14.91 -0.67
C SER A 31 13.94 13.69 -1.33
N THR A 32 12.64 13.47 -1.16
CA THR A 32 11.94 12.25 -1.59
C THR A 32 12.08 12.02 -3.09
N ALA A 33 11.90 13.04 -3.93
CA ALA A 33 12.02 12.88 -5.38
C ALA A 33 13.41 12.38 -5.80
N LYS A 34 14.47 12.93 -5.20
CA LYS A 34 15.85 12.47 -5.46
C LYS A 34 16.08 11.03 -5.02
N CYS A 35 15.58 10.66 -3.83
CA CYS A 35 15.72 9.30 -3.30
C CYS A 35 15.00 8.28 -4.19
N VAL A 36 13.76 8.56 -4.57
CA VAL A 36 12.95 7.70 -5.45
C VAL A 36 13.59 7.54 -6.82
N ARG A 37 14.02 8.64 -7.45
CA ARG A 37 14.73 8.60 -8.74
C ARG A 37 15.96 7.70 -8.68
N ASN A 38 16.78 7.83 -7.62
CA ASN A 38 17.95 6.99 -7.44
C ASN A 38 17.59 5.53 -7.18
N ALA A 39 16.51 5.24 -6.45
CA ALA A 39 16.02 3.90 -6.22
C ALA A 39 15.59 3.21 -7.53
N VAL A 40 14.85 3.92 -8.42
CA VAL A 40 14.52 3.39 -9.77
C VAL A 40 15.78 3.05 -10.55
N LYS A 41 16.80 3.95 -10.55
CA LYS A 41 18.09 3.70 -11.21
C LYS A 41 18.85 2.52 -10.63
N ALA A 42 18.70 2.28 -9.32
CA ALA A 42 19.29 1.12 -8.64
C ALA A 42 18.54 -0.19 -8.91
N GLY A 43 17.37 -0.15 -9.57
CA GLY A 43 16.60 -1.33 -9.94
C GLY A 43 15.36 -1.58 -9.09
N TYR A 44 15.03 -0.73 -8.11
CA TYR A 44 13.76 -0.84 -7.38
C TYR A 44 12.57 -0.62 -8.30
N ARG A 45 11.51 -1.41 -8.12
CA ARG A 45 10.25 -1.33 -8.88
C ARG A 45 9.01 -1.28 -7.98
N ASN A 46 9.13 -1.57 -6.68
CA ASN A 46 8.08 -1.45 -5.68
C ASN A 46 8.37 -0.23 -4.80
N PHE A 47 7.41 0.69 -4.68
CA PHE A 47 7.52 1.96 -3.95
C PHE A 47 6.35 2.13 -3.00
N ASP A 48 6.65 2.27 -1.71
CA ASP A 48 5.67 2.45 -0.66
C ASP A 48 5.73 3.86 -0.07
N THR A 49 4.57 4.47 0.05
CA THR A 49 4.36 5.73 0.76
C THR A 49 3.07 5.67 1.59
N ALA A 50 2.67 6.78 2.16
CA ALA A 50 1.38 6.97 2.82
C ALA A 50 0.99 8.44 2.82
N GLU A 51 -0.31 8.71 2.87
CA GLU A 51 -0.83 10.07 3.05
C GLU A 51 -0.20 10.78 4.26
N GLY A 52 -0.06 10.04 5.39
CA GLY A 52 0.51 10.56 6.63
C GLY A 52 2.01 10.85 6.58
N TYR A 53 2.75 10.40 5.55
CA TYR A 53 4.18 10.69 5.41
C TYR A 53 4.44 12.07 4.80
N MET A 54 3.41 12.71 4.24
CA MET A 54 3.46 14.04 3.61
C MET A 54 4.47 14.15 2.46
N ASN A 55 4.87 13.03 1.87
CA ASN A 55 5.87 12.99 0.80
C ASN A 55 5.39 12.33 -0.50
N GLU A 56 4.07 12.07 -0.63
CA GLU A 56 3.45 11.50 -1.84
C GLU A 56 3.79 12.30 -3.10
N LYS A 57 3.76 13.63 -3.03
CA LYS A 57 4.16 14.48 -4.17
C LYS A 57 5.61 14.25 -4.57
N GLY A 58 6.52 14.15 -3.61
CA GLY A 58 7.93 13.86 -3.87
C GLY A 58 8.13 12.49 -4.51
N LEU A 59 7.35 11.48 -4.09
CA LEU A 59 7.38 10.17 -4.72
C LEU A 59 6.93 10.27 -6.19
N GLY A 60 5.78 10.88 -6.48
CA GLY A 60 5.28 11.05 -7.83
C GLY A 60 6.25 11.80 -8.74
N ASP A 61 6.82 12.91 -8.26
CA ASP A 61 7.82 13.68 -9.00
C ASP A 61 9.08 12.86 -9.29
N GLY A 62 9.55 12.08 -8.31
CA GLY A 62 10.72 11.21 -8.47
C GLY A 62 10.51 10.08 -9.47
N LEU A 63 9.33 9.45 -9.45
CA LEU A 63 8.97 8.42 -10.43
C LEU A 63 8.90 8.98 -11.85
N ARG A 64 8.24 10.14 -12.05
CA ARG A 64 8.16 10.78 -13.35
C ARG A 64 9.56 11.10 -13.91
N GLN A 65 10.41 11.74 -13.10
CA GLN A 65 11.79 12.02 -13.50
C GLN A 65 12.58 10.76 -13.84
N ALA A 66 12.41 9.70 -13.04
CA ALA A 66 13.09 8.44 -13.31
C ALA A 66 12.63 7.76 -14.59
N MET A 67 11.32 7.77 -14.88
CA MET A 67 10.77 7.23 -16.12
C MET A 67 11.33 7.99 -17.36
N GLU A 68 11.39 9.31 -17.29
CA GLU A 68 11.98 10.14 -18.35
C GLU A 68 13.48 9.85 -18.56
N GLU A 69 14.24 9.67 -17.50
CA GLU A 69 15.70 9.46 -17.55
C GLU A 69 16.10 8.02 -17.92
N THR A 70 15.28 7.02 -17.56
CA THR A 70 15.67 5.59 -17.66
C THR A 70 14.89 4.82 -18.71
N GLY A 71 13.76 5.36 -19.21
CA GLY A 71 12.84 4.65 -20.09
C GLY A 71 11.99 3.58 -19.39
N VAL A 72 12.06 3.45 -18.06
CA VAL A 72 11.16 2.58 -17.28
C VAL A 72 9.73 3.09 -17.42
N LYS A 73 8.79 2.19 -17.68
CA LYS A 73 7.40 2.55 -17.89
C LYS A 73 6.61 2.49 -16.57
N ARG A 74 5.44 3.17 -16.53
CA ARG A 74 4.54 3.12 -15.36
C ARG A 74 4.09 1.69 -15.01
N GLU A 75 3.86 0.87 -16.00
CA GLU A 75 3.47 -0.54 -15.85
C GLU A 75 4.56 -1.44 -15.25
N ASP A 76 5.81 -1.01 -15.31
CA ASP A 76 6.95 -1.71 -14.69
C ASP A 76 7.10 -1.36 -13.20
N LEU A 77 6.32 -0.40 -12.71
CA LEU A 77 6.39 0.11 -11.34
C LEU A 77 5.17 -0.33 -10.55
N PHE A 78 5.40 -0.75 -9.32
CA PHE A 78 4.37 -1.04 -8.33
C PHE A 78 4.37 0.08 -7.29
N VAL A 79 3.27 0.79 -7.13
CA VAL A 79 3.16 1.96 -6.24
C VAL A 79 2.04 1.74 -5.25
N SER A 80 2.37 1.82 -3.96
CA SER A 80 1.43 1.76 -2.86
C SER A 80 1.37 3.06 -2.07
N THR A 81 0.18 3.39 -1.60
CA THR A 81 -0.05 4.40 -0.56
C THR A 81 -1.12 3.94 0.42
N LYS A 82 -1.33 4.71 1.49
CA LYS A 82 -2.20 4.33 2.60
C LYS A 82 -3.11 5.48 2.99
N VAL A 83 -4.40 5.19 3.21
CA VAL A 83 -5.32 6.17 3.77
C VAL A 83 -4.97 6.46 5.22
N TRP A 84 -4.88 7.74 5.58
CA TRP A 84 -4.55 8.15 6.94
C TRP A 84 -5.74 7.98 7.90
N ASN A 85 -5.41 7.82 9.16
CA ASN A 85 -6.38 7.49 10.21
C ASN A 85 -7.54 8.48 10.37
N SER A 86 -7.32 9.78 10.12
CA SER A 86 -8.37 10.80 10.19
C SER A 86 -9.32 10.79 8.99
N HIS A 87 -8.95 10.12 7.89
CA HIS A 87 -9.72 10.07 6.63
C HIS A 87 -10.38 8.71 6.41
N ARG A 88 -10.78 8.08 7.50
CA ARG A 88 -11.50 6.81 7.51
C ARG A 88 -13.01 6.99 7.32
N GLY A 89 -13.67 5.95 6.85
CA GLY A 89 -15.07 5.96 6.42
C GLY A 89 -15.19 6.22 4.92
N TYR A 90 -16.32 5.81 4.32
CA TYR A 90 -16.50 5.77 2.87
C TYR A 90 -16.16 7.11 2.19
N ASP A 91 -16.91 8.17 2.50
CA ASP A 91 -16.78 9.45 1.80
C ASP A 91 -15.41 10.11 2.00
N LYS A 92 -14.89 10.06 3.23
CA LYS A 92 -13.56 10.61 3.53
C LYS A 92 -12.46 9.83 2.83
N THR A 93 -12.59 8.51 2.74
CA THR A 93 -11.63 7.66 2.05
C THR A 93 -11.62 7.94 0.55
N MET A 94 -12.79 8.12 -0.07
CA MET A 94 -12.88 8.53 -1.48
C MET A 94 -12.19 9.87 -1.73
N GLN A 95 -12.44 10.87 -0.87
CA GLN A 95 -11.78 12.18 -0.96
C GLN A 95 -10.26 12.10 -0.76
N ALA A 96 -9.82 11.32 0.22
CA ALA A 96 -8.39 11.09 0.49
C ALA A 96 -7.69 10.41 -0.68
N PHE A 97 -8.34 9.43 -1.29
CA PHE A 97 -7.84 8.78 -2.50
C PHE A 97 -7.60 9.77 -3.63
N GLU A 98 -8.58 10.64 -3.96
CA GLU A 98 -8.43 11.66 -5.00
C GLU A 98 -7.29 12.64 -4.66
N ALA A 99 -7.16 13.03 -3.41
CA ALA A 99 -6.08 13.91 -2.96
C ALA A 99 -4.70 13.23 -3.12
N SER A 100 -4.58 11.95 -2.77
CA SER A 100 -3.35 11.16 -2.95
C SER A 100 -3.00 11.00 -4.45
N MET A 101 -3.98 10.65 -5.29
CA MET A 101 -3.78 10.52 -6.73
C MET A 101 -3.28 11.82 -7.36
N LYS A 102 -3.85 12.95 -6.96
CA LYS A 102 -3.41 14.28 -7.41
C LYS A 102 -1.97 14.59 -7.00
N LYS A 103 -1.57 14.26 -5.76
CA LYS A 103 -0.19 14.46 -5.27
C LYS A 103 0.80 13.55 -5.99
N LEU A 104 0.45 12.27 -6.17
CA LEU A 104 1.26 11.28 -6.86
C LEU A 104 1.36 11.56 -8.37
N GLY A 105 0.34 12.21 -8.97
CA GLY A 105 0.26 12.42 -10.41
C GLY A 105 0.12 11.12 -11.20
N LEU A 106 -0.61 10.15 -10.66
CA LEU A 106 -0.82 8.83 -11.24
C LEU A 106 -2.29 8.66 -11.67
N GLU A 107 -2.54 7.81 -12.66
CA GLU A 107 -3.88 7.44 -13.12
C GLU A 107 -4.49 6.31 -12.30
N TYR A 108 -3.66 5.41 -11.76
CA TYR A 108 -4.06 4.28 -10.91
C TYR A 108 -3.01 3.99 -9.84
N LEU A 109 -3.42 3.32 -8.77
CA LEU A 109 -2.53 2.70 -7.79
C LEU A 109 -2.40 1.20 -8.03
N ASP A 110 -1.24 0.64 -7.71
CA ASP A 110 -1.06 -0.81 -7.69
C ASP A 110 -1.60 -1.40 -6.39
N LEU A 111 -1.43 -0.70 -5.26
CA LEU A 111 -1.95 -1.14 -3.96
C LEU A 111 -2.39 0.07 -3.11
N TYR A 112 -3.57 -0.04 -2.48
CA TYR A 112 -4.05 0.92 -1.51
C TYR A 112 -4.32 0.23 -0.18
N LEU A 113 -3.80 0.80 0.93
CA LEU A 113 -3.84 0.19 2.24
C LEU A 113 -4.62 1.03 3.26
N ILE A 114 -5.35 0.37 4.16
CA ILE A 114 -5.75 0.98 5.42
C ILE A 114 -4.51 1.03 6.32
N HIS A 115 -4.09 2.22 6.78
CA HIS A 115 -2.82 2.40 7.48
C HIS A 115 -2.78 1.71 8.86
N TRP A 116 -3.86 1.82 9.65
CA TRP A 116 -4.00 1.19 10.97
C TRP A 116 -5.43 0.70 11.19
N PRO A 117 -5.64 -0.43 11.87
CA PRO A 117 -6.99 -0.96 12.12
C PRO A 117 -7.77 -0.12 13.11
N ALA A 118 -7.09 0.32 14.18
CA ALA A 118 -7.67 1.08 15.28
C ALA A 118 -6.66 2.13 15.77
N VAL A 119 -7.16 3.26 16.17
CA VAL A 119 -6.39 4.32 16.83
C VAL A 119 -7.18 4.77 18.06
N SER A 120 -6.53 5.36 19.05
CA SER A 120 -7.15 5.72 20.33
C SER A 120 -8.49 6.46 20.19
N ARG A 121 -8.63 7.32 19.19
CA ARG A 121 -9.86 8.08 18.90
C ARG A 121 -11.03 7.21 18.41
N TRP A 122 -10.75 6.03 17.80
CA TRP A 122 -11.74 5.15 17.17
C TRP A 122 -11.74 3.76 17.80
N HIS A 123 -11.24 3.63 19.03
CA HIS A 123 -11.01 2.34 19.65
C HIS A 123 -12.28 1.48 19.72
N ASP A 124 -13.41 2.06 20.06
CA ASP A 124 -14.68 1.31 20.22
C ASP A 124 -15.38 1.04 18.88
N ASP A 125 -15.18 1.91 17.88
CA ASP A 125 -15.87 1.85 16.58
C ASP A 125 -15.01 1.28 15.44
N TRP A 126 -13.84 0.71 15.75
CA TRP A 126 -12.87 0.30 14.73
C TRP A 126 -13.44 -0.67 13.69
N ARG A 127 -14.34 -1.57 14.07
CA ARG A 127 -14.98 -2.52 13.14
C ARG A 127 -15.81 -1.79 12.11
N GLN A 128 -16.70 -0.91 12.55
CA GLN A 128 -17.60 -0.18 11.69
C GLN A 128 -16.84 0.77 10.76
N ILE A 129 -15.83 1.48 11.27
CA ILE A 129 -15.04 2.41 10.48
C ILE A 129 -14.17 1.67 9.45
N ASN A 130 -13.60 0.50 9.79
CA ASN A 130 -12.88 -0.35 8.86
C ASN A 130 -13.78 -0.83 7.71
N ARG A 131 -14.97 -1.34 8.03
CA ARG A 131 -15.96 -1.75 7.03
C ARG A 131 -16.35 -0.62 6.08
N SER A 132 -16.65 0.55 6.64
CA SER A 132 -17.01 1.72 5.84
C SER A 132 -15.85 2.16 4.91
N THR A 133 -14.63 2.15 5.41
CA THR A 133 -13.42 2.43 4.63
C THR A 133 -13.21 1.36 3.55
N TRP A 134 -13.41 0.09 3.90
CA TRP A 134 -13.20 -1.04 2.98
C TRP A 134 -14.18 -1.01 1.80
N ARG A 135 -15.44 -0.62 2.01
CA ARG A 135 -16.39 -0.42 0.91
C ARG A 135 -15.92 0.61 -0.12
N ALA A 136 -15.25 1.68 0.32
CA ALA A 136 -14.64 2.63 -0.60
C ALA A 136 -13.49 1.97 -1.41
N PHE A 137 -12.67 1.13 -0.77
CA PHE A 137 -11.62 0.38 -1.42
C PHE A 137 -12.17 -0.60 -2.46
N GLU A 138 -13.22 -1.35 -2.11
CA GLU A 138 -13.89 -2.27 -3.03
C GLU A 138 -14.48 -1.54 -4.25
N GLN A 139 -15.08 -0.36 -4.04
CA GLN A 139 -15.60 0.48 -5.12
C GLN A 139 -14.48 0.93 -6.06
N LEU A 140 -13.39 1.50 -5.53
CA LEU A 140 -12.24 1.95 -6.31
C LEU A 140 -11.55 0.79 -7.06
N TYR A 141 -11.51 -0.40 -6.46
CA TYR A 141 -11.00 -1.61 -7.10
C TYR A 141 -11.88 -2.05 -8.28
N LYS A 142 -13.21 -2.07 -8.11
CA LYS A 142 -14.17 -2.40 -9.17
C LYS A 142 -14.13 -1.40 -10.33
N GLU A 143 -13.85 -0.13 -10.03
CA GLU A 143 -13.65 0.92 -11.03
C GLU A 143 -12.30 0.83 -11.75
N GLY A 144 -11.40 -0.08 -11.34
CA GLY A 144 -10.06 -0.21 -11.90
C GLY A 144 -9.09 0.92 -11.52
N ARG A 145 -9.46 1.76 -10.53
CA ARG A 145 -8.63 2.84 -10.00
C ARG A 145 -7.49 2.31 -9.12
N ILE A 146 -7.68 1.13 -8.54
CA ILE A 146 -6.72 0.42 -7.71
C ILE A 146 -6.63 -1.03 -8.21
N LYS A 147 -5.42 -1.55 -8.39
CA LYS A 147 -5.19 -2.93 -8.84
C LYS A 147 -5.23 -3.97 -7.73
N ALA A 148 -4.88 -3.58 -6.51
CA ALA A 148 -4.94 -4.42 -5.32
C ALA A 148 -5.30 -3.59 -4.09
N ILE A 149 -6.02 -4.21 -3.15
CA ILE A 149 -6.44 -3.58 -1.89
C ILE A 149 -5.94 -4.40 -0.70
N GLY A 150 -5.53 -3.72 0.34
CA GLY A 150 -4.96 -4.37 1.51
C GLY A 150 -5.06 -3.53 2.78
N VAL A 151 -4.39 -4.02 3.78
CA VAL A 151 -4.37 -3.42 5.12
C VAL A 151 -2.94 -3.31 5.63
N SER A 152 -2.73 -2.48 6.65
CA SER A 152 -1.44 -2.35 7.32
C SER A 152 -1.64 -2.35 8.84
N ASN A 153 -0.72 -3.01 9.56
CA ASN A 153 -0.76 -3.13 11.01
C ASN A 153 -1.99 -3.89 11.58
N PHE A 154 -2.63 -4.73 10.76
CA PHE A 154 -3.78 -5.52 11.18
C PHE A 154 -3.31 -6.82 11.84
N LEU A 155 -3.77 -7.06 13.07
CA LEU A 155 -3.65 -8.35 13.73
C LEU A 155 -4.68 -9.33 13.17
N ALA A 156 -4.52 -10.63 13.44
CA ALA A 156 -5.40 -11.69 12.94
C ALA A 156 -6.89 -11.38 13.16
N HIS A 157 -7.28 -10.98 14.37
CA HIS A 157 -8.68 -10.65 14.68
C HIS A 157 -9.22 -9.41 13.94
N HIS A 158 -8.34 -8.44 13.59
CA HIS A 158 -8.73 -7.30 12.77
C HIS A 158 -9.03 -7.72 11.33
N VAL A 159 -8.15 -8.56 10.74
CA VAL A 159 -8.33 -9.09 9.39
C VAL A 159 -9.59 -9.95 9.33
N GLN A 160 -9.78 -10.85 10.31
CA GLN A 160 -10.96 -11.69 10.40
C GLN A 160 -12.25 -10.86 10.39
N ALA A 161 -12.36 -9.89 11.31
CA ALA A 161 -13.54 -9.04 11.41
C ALA A 161 -13.82 -8.22 10.13
N LEU A 162 -12.76 -7.83 9.38
CA LEU A 162 -12.93 -7.15 8.12
C LEU A 162 -13.46 -8.08 7.03
N THR A 163 -12.97 -9.33 6.99
CA THR A 163 -13.33 -10.31 5.96
C THR A 163 -14.71 -10.91 6.13
N GLU A 164 -15.27 -10.91 7.34
CA GLU A 164 -16.62 -11.45 7.61
C GLU A 164 -17.71 -10.81 6.75
N ASP A 165 -17.60 -9.50 6.45
CA ASP A 165 -18.60 -8.73 5.71
C ASP A 165 -18.04 -8.07 4.43
N SER A 166 -16.84 -8.45 3.98
CA SER A 166 -16.24 -7.92 2.76
C SER A 166 -16.55 -8.79 1.55
N GLU A 167 -16.84 -8.18 0.43
CA GLU A 167 -16.98 -8.86 -0.86
C GLU A 167 -15.62 -9.29 -1.42
N ILE A 168 -14.60 -8.44 -1.23
CA ILE A 168 -13.24 -8.65 -1.66
C ILE A 168 -12.33 -8.67 -0.43
N LYS A 169 -11.63 -9.77 -0.21
CA LYS A 169 -10.69 -9.91 0.92
C LYS A 169 -9.44 -9.06 0.73
N PRO A 170 -8.76 -8.65 1.81
CA PRO A 170 -7.43 -8.06 1.69
C PRO A 170 -6.47 -8.97 0.93
N MET A 171 -5.64 -8.39 0.08
CA MET A 171 -4.62 -9.11 -0.71
C MET A 171 -3.26 -9.05 -0.04
N VAL A 172 -3.02 -7.98 0.71
CA VAL A 172 -1.77 -7.70 1.42
C VAL A 172 -2.09 -7.25 2.84
N ASN A 173 -1.27 -7.69 3.79
CA ASN A 173 -1.17 -7.10 5.12
C ASN A 173 0.28 -6.66 5.34
N GLN A 174 0.51 -5.34 5.34
CA GLN A 174 1.83 -4.76 5.57
C GLN A 174 2.04 -4.56 7.08
N ILE A 175 3.00 -5.25 7.66
CA ILE A 175 3.23 -5.24 9.10
C ILE A 175 4.72 -5.11 9.45
N GLU A 176 5.04 -4.58 10.63
CA GLU A 176 6.38 -4.71 11.18
C GLU A 176 6.71 -6.20 11.33
N TYR A 177 7.74 -6.66 10.59
CA TYR A 177 8.11 -8.07 10.57
C TYR A 177 9.62 -8.23 10.36
N HIS A 178 10.33 -8.64 11.40
CA HIS A 178 11.78 -8.82 11.37
C HIS A 178 12.21 -9.90 12.40
N PRO A 179 13.47 -10.38 12.40
CA PRO A 179 13.89 -11.48 13.28
C PRO A 179 13.63 -11.28 14.77
N GLY A 180 13.57 -10.02 15.24
CA GLY A 180 13.23 -9.70 16.63
C GLY A 180 11.72 -9.56 16.91
N PHE A 181 10.88 -9.49 15.86
CA PHE A 181 9.44 -9.29 15.99
C PHE A 181 8.67 -9.99 14.85
N GLY A 182 8.47 -11.29 15.01
CA GLY A 182 7.93 -12.16 13.95
C GLY A 182 6.41 -12.21 13.83
N GLN A 183 5.62 -11.56 14.69
CA GLN A 183 4.15 -11.54 14.67
C GLN A 183 3.50 -12.85 14.18
N VAL A 184 3.95 -13.98 14.74
CA VAL A 184 3.72 -15.34 14.23
C VAL A 184 2.24 -15.64 14.00
N GLU A 185 1.37 -15.24 14.92
CA GLU A 185 -0.08 -15.46 14.81
C GLU A 185 -0.68 -14.72 13.61
N SER A 186 -0.36 -13.41 13.46
CA SER A 186 -0.89 -12.59 12.37
C SER A 186 -0.35 -13.05 11.02
N ALA A 187 0.94 -13.39 10.94
CA ALA A 187 1.56 -13.90 9.73
C ALA A 187 0.98 -15.26 9.31
N ALA A 188 0.81 -16.19 10.26
CA ALA A 188 0.21 -17.49 9.99
C ALA A 188 -1.26 -17.35 9.52
N TYR A 189 -2.04 -16.47 10.16
CA TYR A 189 -3.40 -16.20 9.75
C TYR A 189 -3.46 -15.66 8.31
N CYS A 190 -2.62 -14.69 7.98
CA CYS A 190 -2.54 -14.15 6.62
C CYS A 190 -2.19 -15.24 5.60
N GLN A 191 -1.18 -16.05 5.88
CA GLN A 191 -0.75 -17.14 5.01
C GLN A 191 -1.87 -18.17 4.76
N GLN A 192 -2.59 -18.58 5.81
CA GLN A 192 -3.71 -19.53 5.71
C GLN A 192 -4.88 -18.98 4.87
N ASN A 193 -5.03 -17.67 4.80
CA ASN A 193 -6.09 -16.99 4.06
C ASN A 193 -5.66 -16.45 2.69
N GLY A 194 -4.44 -16.78 2.23
CA GLY A 194 -3.91 -16.33 0.94
C GLY A 194 -3.58 -14.83 0.88
N ILE A 195 -3.37 -14.20 2.04
CA ILE A 195 -3.00 -12.78 2.15
C ILE A 195 -1.47 -12.70 2.22
N VAL A 196 -0.87 -11.92 1.34
CA VAL A 196 0.59 -11.73 1.34
C VAL A 196 0.98 -10.82 2.51
N VAL A 197 1.97 -11.25 3.29
CA VAL A 197 2.60 -10.42 4.32
C VAL A 197 3.72 -9.62 3.67
N GLU A 198 3.63 -8.30 3.77
CA GLU A 198 4.68 -7.37 3.40
C GLU A 198 5.35 -6.85 4.68
N ALA A 199 6.67 -7.04 4.78
CA ALA A 199 7.46 -6.59 5.92
C ALA A 199 7.85 -5.12 5.76
N LEU A 200 7.67 -4.30 6.81
CA LEU A 200 8.15 -2.92 6.89
C LEU A 200 9.11 -2.74 8.06
#